data_729478dc7bb508a1bee15c09e0e7a5b6
#
_entry.id   729478dc7bb508a1bee15c09e0e7a5b6
#
_cell.length_a   1.000
_cell.length_b   1.000
_cell.length_c   1.000
_cell.angle_alpha   90.00
_cell.angle_beta   90.00
_cell.angle_gamma   90.00
#
_symmetry.space_group_name_H-M   'P 1'
#
loop_
_entity.id
_entity.type
_entity.pdbx_description
1 polymer ?
#
loop_
_entity_poly.entity_id
_entity_poly.type
_entity_poly.pdbx_seq_one_letter_code
_entity_poly.pdbx_strand_id
1 'polypeptide(L)'
;MRPSSQRWTVARLGCAQTLAWASTYYLPAMLAVPMARDLGVATSMVFAAFSLALIVSALLGPLAGRAIDRHGGRPVLVGTNLWFAASLAGMGMAQGPVGLFAAWALMGVAMGSGLYEAAFATLVRLYGQGARGAITGITLIAGFASTVGWPLSAWMELQWGWRGACFGWAALHLLVGLPLNGGLPGIENAATGQNAPAPAPAPASEKATQALPTPAASDAPHALRTAVLLSFVFAVTWF
;
A
#
# COMPACT_ATOMS: atom_id res chain seq x y z
N MET A 1 -20.85 -7.94 10.57
CA MET A 1 -21.00 -7.36 9.18
C MET A 1 -21.48 -8.44 8.22
N ARG A 2 -22.35 -8.09 7.27
CA ARG A 2 -22.85 -9.06 6.27
C ARG A 2 -21.68 -9.48 5.35
N PRO A 3 -21.55 -10.77 4.95
CA PRO A 3 -20.45 -11.25 4.09
C PRO A 3 -20.33 -10.52 2.74
N SER A 4 -21.45 -9.98 2.25
CA SER A 4 -21.49 -9.14 1.05
C SER A 4 -20.71 -7.82 1.20
N SER A 5 -20.73 -7.20 2.40
CA SER A 5 -20.00 -5.95 2.68
C SER A 5 -18.49 -6.15 2.63
N GLN A 6 -17.97 -7.26 3.18
CA GLN A 6 -16.52 -7.56 3.15
C GLN A 6 -16.00 -7.82 1.73
N ARG A 7 -16.75 -8.55 0.90
CA ARG A 7 -16.37 -8.82 -0.50
C ARG A 7 -16.23 -7.53 -1.31
N TRP A 8 -17.15 -6.57 -1.12
CA TRP A 8 -17.08 -5.27 -1.78
C TRP A 8 -15.89 -4.43 -1.29
N THR A 9 -15.58 -4.46 0.00
CA THR A 9 -14.38 -3.80 0.55
C THR A 9 -13.11 -4.39 -0.05
N VAL A 10 -13.02 -5.73 -0.13
CA VAL A 10 -11.88 -6.44 -0.74
C VAL A 10 -11.74 -6.08 -2.22
N ALA A 11 -12.83 -6.07 -2.99
CA ALA A 11 -12.79 -5.72 -4.40
C ALA A 11 -12.33 -4.26 -4.61
N ARG A 12 -12.92 -3.31 -3.90
CA ARG A 12 -12.56 -1.88 -4.01
C ARG A 12 -11.11 -1.64 -3.61
N LEU A 13 -10.70 -2.16 -2.46
CA LEU A 13 -9.34 -1.96 -1.96
C LEU A 13 -8.31 -2.71 -2.81
N GLY A 14 -8.64 -3.93 -3.29
CA GLY A 14 -7.80 -4.69 -4.21
C GLY A 14 -7.56 -3.95 -5.53
N CYS A 15 -8.61 -3.41 -6.16
CA CYS A 15 -8.48 -2.59 -7.37
C CYS A 15 -7.68 -1.30 -7.10
N ALA A 16 -7.92 -0.63 -5.97
CA ALA A 16 -7.15 0.56 -5.59
C ALA A 16 -5.66 0.22 -5.37
N GLN A 17 -5.35 -0.93 -4.77
CA GLN A 17 -3.97 -1.41 -4.61
C GLN A 17 -3.34 -1.79 -5.96
N THR A 18 -4.08 -2.43 -6.88
CA THR A 18 -3.61 -2.69 -8.25
C THR A 18 -3.19 -1.39 -8.93
N LEU A 19 -4.03 -0.35 -8.85
CA LEU A 19 -3.72 0.97 -9.40
C LEU A 19 -2.48 1.59 -8.75
N ALA A 20 -2.38 1.55 -7.41
CA ALA A 20 -1.27 2.13 -6.67
C ALA A 20 0.07 1.44 -7.01
N TRP A 21 0.12 0.11 -7.02
CA TRP A 21 1.32 -0.64 -7.38
C TRP A 21 1.73 -0.44 -8.84
N ALA A 22 0.75 -0.45 -9.76
CA ALA A 22 0.99 -0.24 -11.20
C ALA A 22 1.63 1.12 -11.49
N SER A 23 1.17 2.18 -10.82
CA SER A 23 1.61 3.55 -11.03
C SER A 23 2.83 3.95 -10.18
N THR A 24 3.37 3.07 -9.34
CA THR A 24 4.53 3.34 -8.47
C THR A 24 5.67 2.36 -8.75
N TYR A 25 5.64 1.16 -8.16
CA TYR A 25 6.72 0.17 -8.28
C TYR A 25 6.96 -0.29 -9.72
N TYR A 26 5.90 -0.43 -10.51
CA TYR A 26 6.00 -0.93 -11.89
C TYR A 26 6.21 0.18 -12.92
N LEU A 27 6.03 1.45 -12.54
CA LEU A 27 6.20 2.61 -13.42
C LEU A 27 7.63 2.72 -13.98
N PRO A 28 8.70 2.64 -13.15
CA PRO A 28 10.07 2.79 -13.67
C PRO A 28 10.45 1.74 -14.69
N ALA A 29 9.91 0.53 -14.61
CA ALA A 29 10.20 -0.54 -15.58
C ALA A 29 9.84 -0.13 -17.02
N MET A 30 8.80 0.68 -17.18
CA MET A 30 8.32 1.13 -18.50
C MET A 30 8.80 2.54 -18.85
N LEU A 31 8.88 3.45 -17.90
CA LEU A 31 9.10 4.88 -18.16
C LEU A 31 10.52 5.37 -17.86
N ALA A 32 11.39 4.59 -17.19
CA ALA A 32 12.71 5.07 -16.81
C ALA A 32 13.60 5.44 -18.01
N VAL A 33 13.55 4.66 -19.08
CA VAL A 33 14.36 4.93 -20.29
C VAL A 33 13.90 6.19 -21.02
N PRO A 34 12.59 6.35 -21.37
CA PRO A 34 12.14 7.58 -22.02
C PRO A 34 12.28 8.82 -21.11
N MET A 35 12.09 8.71 -19.79
CA MET A 35 12.35 9.79 -18.84
C MET A 35 13.83 10.21 -18.86
N ALA A 36 14.75 9.25 -18.75
CA ALA A 36 16.18 9.52 -18.73
C ALA A 36 16.65 10.21 -20.01
N ARG A 37 16.17 9.74 -21.16
CA ARG A 37 16.51 10.33 -22.48
C ARG A 37 16.02 11.77 -22.62
N ASP A 38 14.77 12.04 -22.23
CA ASP A 38 14.17 13.37 -22.37
C ASP A 38 14.75 14.39 -21.38
N LEU A 39 15.08 13.94 -20.15
CA LEU A 39 15.68 14.78 -19.12
C LEU A 39 17.21 14.92 -19.25
N GLY A 40 17.85 14.23 -20.21
CA GLY A 40 19.29 14.26 -20.39
C GLY A 40 20.09 13.67 -19.23
N VAL A 41 19.55 12.67 -18.53
CA VAL A 41 20.17 12.02 -17.38
C VAL A 41 20.41 10.53 -17.64
N ALA A 42 21.26 9.89 -16.83
CA ALA A 42 21.41 8.44 -16.89
C ALA A 42 20.16 7.73 -16.35
N THR A 43 19.79 6.57 -16.92
CA THR A 43 18.67 5.75 -16.44
C THR A 43 18.83 5.36 -14.97
N SER A 44 20.07 5.14 -14.51
CA SER A 44 20.38 4.89 -13.10
C SER A 44 19.95 6.05 -12.17
N MET A 45 19.92 7.27 -12.66
CA MET A 45 19.46 8.44 -11.90
C MET A 45 17.94 8.37 -11.65
N VAL A 46 17.15 7.85 -12.59
CA VAL A 46 15.71 7.62 -12.40
C VAL A 46 15.47 6.57 -11.31
N PHE A 47 16.26 5.48 -11.32
CA PHE A 47 16.20 4.47 -10.27
C PHE A 47 16.71 4.99 -8.92
N ALA A 48 17.72 5.89 -8.91
CA ALA A 48 18.16 6.55 -7.67
C ALA A 48 17.04 7.44 -7.07
N ALA A 49 16.29 8.16 -7.93
CA ALA A 49 15.13 8.94 -7.48
C ALA A 49 14.01 8.03 -6.95
N PHE A 50 13.76 6.88 -7.58
CA PHE A 50 12.85 5.85 -7.07
C PHE A 50 13.34 5.29 -5.71
N SER A 51 14.64 5.03 -5.56
CA SER A 51 15.21 4.58 -4.28
C SER A 51 15.00 5.61 -3.17
N LEU A 52 15.09 6.91 -3.47
CA LEU A 52 14.72 7.97 -2.54
C LEU A 52 13.25 7.84 -2.10
N ALA A 53 12.33 7.57 -3.05
CA ALA A 53 10.92 7.35 -2.71
C ALA A 53 10.74 6.17 -1.74
N LEU A 54 11.49 5.07 -1.92
CA LEU A 54 11.44 3.93 -1.01
C LEU A 54 11.94 4.28 0.40
N ILE A 55 12.99 5.08 0.52
CA ILE A 55 13.50 5.57 1.81
C ILE A 55 12.45 6.44 2.48
N VAL A 56 11.88 7.41 1.77
CA VAL A 56 10.81 8.28 2.28
C VAL A 56 9.60 7.44 2.73
N SER A 57 9.19 6.47 1.92
CA SER A 57 8.09 5.55 2.23
C SER A 57 8.35 4.77 3.53
N ALA A 58 9.56 4.22 3.69
CA ALA A 58 9.95 3.47 4.88
C ALA A 58 9.91 4.33 6.16
N LEU A 59 10.39 5.58 6.07
CA LEU A 59 10.40 6.52 7.19
C LEU A 59 8.98 6.97 7.60
N LEU A 60 8.08 7.10 6.63
CA LEU A 60 6.71 7.60 6.85
C LEU A 60 5.69 6.49 7.15
N GLY A 61 5.99 5.23 6.85
CA GLY A 61 5.08 4.10 7.12
C GLY A 61 4.53 4.06 8.54
N PRO A 62 5.36 4.20 9.60
CA PRO A 62 4.88 4.24 10.98
C PRO A 62 3.96 5.42 11.30
N LEU A 63 4.14 6.57 10.62
CA LEU A 63 3.25 7.73 10.76
C LEU A 63 1.89 7.46 10.12
N ALA A 64 1.89 6.85 8.94
CA ALA A 64 0.68 6.44 8.25
C ALA A 64 -0.12 5.42 9.08
N GLY A 65 0.54 4.43 9.68
CA GLY A 65 -0.08 3.48 10.61
C GLY A 65 -0.79 4.21 11.77
N ARG A 66 -0.11 5.12 12.45
CA ARG A 66 -0.70 5.94 13.52
C ARG A 66 -1.87 6.81 13.03
N ALA A 67 -1.78 7.35 11.82
CA ALA A 67 -2.89 8.12 11.24
C ALA A 67 -4.12 7.23 10.99
N ILE A 68 -3.93 6.01 10.49
CA ILE A 68 -4.98 5.02 10.31
C ILE A 68 -5.60 4.63 11.67
N ASP A 69 -4.78 4.44 12.70
CA ASP A 69 -5.25 4.11 14.05
C ASP A 69 -6.09 5.24 14.67
N ARG A 70 -5.77 6.48 14.38
CA ARG A 70 -6.50 7.65 14.92
C ARG A 70 -7.74 8.01 14.11
N HIS A 71 -7.61 8.09 12.79
CA HIS A 71 -8.63 8.66 11.91
C HIS A 71 -9.37 7.59 11.09
N GLY A 72 -8.89 6.33 11.10
CA GLY A 72 -9.38 5.25 10.25
C GLY A 72 -8.71 5.22 8.87
N GLY A 73 -8.83 4.08 8.20
CA GLY A 73 -8.15 3.86 6.92
C GLY A 73 -8.74 4.66 5.78
N ARG A 74 -10.08 4.85 5.75
CA ARG A 74 -10.76 5.55 4.65
C ARG A 74 -10.21 6.96 4.38
N PRO A 75 -10.14 7.92 5.33
CA PRO A 75 -9.64 9.26 5.07
C PRO A 75 -8.15 9.27 4.68
N VAL A 76 -7.34 8.39 5.28
CA VAL A 76 -5.92 8.27 4.94
C VAL A 76 -5.75 7.80 3.51
N LEU A 77 -6.40 6.70 3.10
CA LEU A 77 -6.31 6.15 1.75
C LEU A 77 -6.92 7.09 0.68
N VAL A 78 -7.98 7.85 1.02
CA VAL A 78 -8.52 8.90 0.14
C VAL A 78 -7.48 10.01 -0.05
N GLY A 79 -6.92 10.54 1.04
CA GLY A 79 -5.87 11.56 0.98
C GLY A 79 -4.65 11.09 0.20
N THR A 80 -4.28 9.82 0.33
CA THR A 80 -3.13 9.24 -0.41
C THR A 80 -3.34 9.26 -1.93
N ASN A 81 -4.57 9.10 -2.45
CA ASN A 81 -4.81 9.22 -3.89
C ASN A 81 -4.50 10.63 -4.41
N LEU A 82 -4.71 11.67 -3.59
CA LEU A 82 -4.30 13.03 -3.95
C LEU A 82 -2.79 13.17 -3.99
N TRP A 83 -2.07 12.54 -3.06
CA TRP A 83 -0.59 12.51 -3.06
C TRP A 83 -0.05 11.73 -4.27
N PHE A 84 -0.64 10.58 -4.63
CA PHE A 84 -0.28 9.85 -5.85
C PHE A 84 -0.51 10.72 -7.09
N ALA A 85 -1.68 11.33 -7.22
CA ALA A 85 -1.98 12.20 -8.35
C ALA A 85 -1.03 13.41 -8.45
N ALA A 86 -0.76 14.07 -7.31
CA ALA A 86 0.14 15.21 -7.26
C ALA A 86 1.59 14.84 -7.62
N SER A 87 2.10 13.71 -7.11
CA SER A 87 3.46 13.25 -7.41
C SER A 87 3.61 12.81 -8.88
N LEU A 88 2.62 12.10 -9.44
CA LEU A 88 2.61 11.72 -10.85
C LEU A 88 2.50 12.95 -11.77
N ALA A 89 1.64 13.91 -11.44
CA ALA A 89 1.57 15.17 -12.18
C ALA A 89 2.89 15.96 -12.07
N GLY A 90 3.47 16.06 -10.87
CA GLY A 90 4.79 16.67 -10.66
C GLY A 90 5.89 15.97 -11.45
N MET A 91 5.84 14.63 -11.56
CA MET A 91 6.76 13.87 -12.39
C MET A 91 6.59 14.21 -13.87
N GLY A 92 5.36 14.28 -14.38
CA GLY A 92 5.06 14.69 -15.74
C GLY A 92 5.50 16.13 -16.07
N MET A 93 5.59 17.01 -15.06
CA MET A 93 6.04 18.40 -15.18
C MET A 93 7.56 18.57 -14.98
N ALA A 94 8.27 17.53 -14.55
CA ALA A 94 9.70 17.62 -14.27
C ALA A 94 10.49 18.02 -15.53
N GLN A 95 11.39 19.01 -15.41
CA GLN A 95 12.24 19.51 -16.50
C GLN A 95 13.73 19.18 -16.31
N GLY A 96 14.07 18.43 -15.25
CA GLY A 96 15.43 18.07 -14.92
C GLY A 96 15.51 17.20 -13.67
N PRO A 97 16.72 16.85 -13.23
CA PRO A 97 16.90 15.91 -12.12
C PRO A 97 16.28 16.38 -10.81
N VAL A 98 16.35 17.68 -10.50
CA VAL A 98 15.77 18.22 -9.24
C VAL A 98 14.26 17.98 -9.19
N GLY A 99 13.54 18.30 -10.29
CA GLY A 99 12.09 18.05 -10.38
C GLY A 99 11.76 16.57 -10.30
N LEU A 100 12.57 15.72 -10.93
CA LEU A 100 12.42 14.27 -10.89
C LEU A 100 12.54 13.73 -9.44
N PHE A 101 13.62 14.13 -8.72
CA PHE A 101 13.83 13.72 -7.33
C PHE A 101 12.74 14.24 -6.40
N ALA A 102 12.30 15.50 -6.58
CA ALA A 102 11.21 16.07 -5.79
C ALA A 102 9.89 15.31 -6.00
N ALA A 103 9.55 14.98 -7.25
CA ALA A 103 8.35 14.20 -7.57
C ALA A 103 8.41 12.78 -6.99
N TRP A 104 9.56 12.10 -7.06
CA TRP A 104 9.75 10.79 -6.44
C TRP A 104 9.75 10.86 -4.91
N ALA A 105 10.32 11.89 -4.29
CA ALA A 105 10.21 12.08 -2.84
C ALA A 105 8.75 12.23 -2.41
N LEU A 106 7.95 13.02 -3.14
CA LEU A 106 6.52 13.15 -2.91
C LEU A 106 5.77 11.82 -3.15
N MET A 107 6.18 11.06 -4.17
CA MET A 107 5.68 9.70 -4.41
C MET A 107 5.95 8.79 -3.21
N GLY A 108 7.12 8.90 -2.56
CA GLY A 108 7.45 8.16 -1.35
C GLY A 108 6.47 8.42 -0.19
N VAL A 109 5.99 9.66 -0.04
CA VAL A 109 4.94 9.99 0.93
C VAL A 109 3.65 9.23 0.61
N ALA A 110 3.24 9.22 -0.66
CA ALA A 110 2.07 8.49 -1.12
C ALA A 110 2.23 6.97 -0.93
N MET A 111 3.40 6.42 -1.27
CA MET A 111 3.69 4.99 -1.12
C MET A 111 3.63 4.54 0.34
N GLY A 112 4.25 5.29 1.27
CA GLY A 112 4.25 4.97 2.71
C GLY A 112 2.87 5.02 3.35
N SER A 113 1.92 5.74 2.77
CA SER A 113 0.57 5.91 3.30
C SER A 113 -0.53 5.20 2.49
N GLY A 114 -0.21 4.62 1.33
CA GLY A 114 -1.22 4.10 0.41
C GLY A 114 -1.01 2.70 -0.13
N LEU A 115 0.15 2.07 0.10
CA LEU A 115 0.43 0.71 -0.34
C LEU A 115 -0.06 -0.33 0.69
N TYR A 116 0.44 -1.55 0.60
CA TYR A 116 -0.06 -2.70 1.34
C TYR A 116 -0.12 -2.50 2.85
N GLU A 117 0.88 -1.84 3.46
CA GLU A 117 0.95 -1.62 4.90
C GLU A 117 -0.28 -0.84 5.38
N ALA A 118 -0.63 0.24 4.67
CA ALA A 118 -1.80 1.05 4.98
C ALA A 118 -3.13 0.29 4.70
N ALA A 119 -3.17 -0.47 3.60
CA ALA A 119 -4.32 -1.30 3.25
C ALA A 119 -4.56 -2.40 4.28
N PHE A 120 -3.49 -3.10 4.72
CA PHE A 120 -3.57 -4.15 5.73
C PHE A 120 -3.96 -3.60 7.10
N ALA A 121 -3.36 -2.47 7.54
CA ALA A 121 -3.75 -1.79 8.76
C ALA A 121 -5.25 -1.41 8.74
N THR A 122 -5.74 -0.93 7.60
CA THR A 122 -7.17 -0.62 7.41
C THR A 122 -8.04 -1.86 7.55
N LEU A 123 -7.66 -2.98 6.93
CA LEU A 123 -8.43 -4.24 7.03
C LEU A 123 -8.40 -4.83 8.43
N VAL A 124 -7.25 -4.80 9.11
CA VAL A 124 -7.13 -5.25 10.49
C VAL A 124 -8.02 -4.41 11.41
N ARG A 125 -8.05 -3.10 11.22
CA ARG A 125 -8.93 -2.20 11.98
C ARG A 125 -10.41 -2.46 11.72
N LEU A 126 -10.79 -2.79 10.47
CA LEU A 126 -12.20 -3.04 10.10
C LEU A 126 -12.69 -4.41 10.53
N TYR A 127 -11.85 -5.44 10.48
CA TYR A 127 -12.27 -6.85 10.59
C TYR A 127 -11.60 -7.63 11.73
N GLY A 128 -10.60 -7.07 12.42
CA GLY A 128 -9.89 -7.72 13.52
C GLY A 128 -9.39 -9.12 13.13
N GLN A 129 -9.77 -10.14 13.87
CA GLN A 129 -9.40 -11.55 13.62
C GLN A 129 -9.87 -12.05 12.23
N GLY A 130 -10.92 -11.48 11.66
CA GLY A 130 -11.43 -11.82 10.33
C GLY A 130 -10.67 -11.17 9.17
N ALA A 131 -9.63 -10.38 9.41
CA ALA A 131 -8.89 -9.65 8.39
C ALA A 131 -8.08 -10.56 7.44
N ARG A 132 -7.65 -11.76 7.88
CA ARG A 132 -6.78 -12.66 7.10
C ARG A 132 -7.31 -12.92 5.69
N GLY A 133 -8.58 -13.33 5.57
CA GLY A 133 -9.20 -13.60 4.26
C GLY A 133 -9.29 -12.36 3.38
N ALA A 134 -9.54 -11.20 3.97
CA ALA A 134 -9.57 -9.93 3.25
C ALA A 134 -8.18 -9.53 2.76
N ILE A 135 -7.14 -9.68 3.58
CA ILE A 135 -5.73 -9.43 3.20
C ILE A 135 -5.33 -10.33 2.03
N THR A 136 -5.58 -11.64 2.13
CA THR A 136 -5.33 -12.57 1.01
C THR A 136 -6.07 -12.14 -0.25
N GLY A 137 -7.33 -11.73 -0.12
CA GLY A 137 -8.13 -11.28 -1.27
C GLY A 137 -7.55 -10.06 -1.97
N ILE A 138 -7.15 -9.02 -1.24
CA ILE A 138 -6.54 -7.83 -1.86
C ILE A 138 -5.17 -8.13 -2.46
N THR A 139 -4.37 -8.99 -1.82
CA THR A 139 -3.05 -9.40 -2.34
C THR A 139 -3.19 -10.16 -3.66
N LEU A 140 -4.18 -11.06 -3.78
CA LEU A 140 -4.46 -11.77 -5.03
C LEU A 140 -4.88 -10.81 -6.15
N ILE A 141 -5.76 -9.84 -5.88
CA ILE A 141 -6.20 -8.86 -6.88
C ILE A 141 -5.03 -7.96 -7.28
N ALA A 142 -4.30 -7.41 -6.32
CA ALA A 142 -3.18 -6.52 -6.60
C ALA A 142 -1.94 -7.25 -7.17
N GLY A 143 -1.88 -8.58 -7.06
CA GLY A 143 -0.89 -9.41 -7.76
C GLY A 143 -0.92 -9.24 -9.29
N PHE A 144 -2.05 -8.77 -9.85
CA PHE A 144 -2.16 -8.44 -11.27
C PHE A 144 -1.67 -7.01 -11.62
N ALA A 145 -1.11 -6.27 -10.68
CA ALA A 145 -0.69 -4.88 -10.90
C ALA A 145 0.34 -4.74 -12.02
N SER A 146 1.31 -5.64 -12.15
CA SER A 146 2.26 -5.65 -13.27
C SER A 146 1.59 -6.03 -14.59
N THR A 147 0.68 -7.03 -14.56
CA THR A 147 -0.05 -7.51 -15.74
C THR A 147 -0.92 -6.40 -16.36
N VAL A 148 -1.46 -5.51 -15.54
CA VAL A 148 -2.25 -4.36 -16.00
C VAL A 148 -1.35 -3.14 -16.22
N GLY A 149 -0.42 -2.88 -15.29
CA GLY A 149 0.38 -1.68 -15.23
C GLY A 149 1.36 -1.54 -16.38
N TRP A 150 2.04 -2.61 -16.75
CA TRP A 150 3.02 -2.55 -17.86
C TRP A 150 2.38 -2.27 -19.20
N PRO A 151 1.37 -3.04 -19.67
CA PRO A 151 0.71 -2.74 -20.94
C PRO A 151 0.06 -1.36 -20.97
N LEU A 152 -0.57 -0.94 -19.87
CA LEU A 152 -1.22 0.36 -19.80
C LEU A 152 -0.20 1.51 -19.82
N SER A 153 0.91 1.38 -19.08
CA SER A 153 2.00 2.37 -19.11
C SER A 153 2.63 2.46 -20.51
N ALA A 154 2.90 1.31 -21.15
CA ALA A 154 3.45 1.26 -22.49
C ALA A 154 2.50 1.88 -23.53
N TRP A 155 1.20 1.57 -23.43
CA TRP A 155 0.20 2.16 -24.31
C TRP A 155 0.12 3.68 -24.13
N MET A 156 0.06 4.18 -22.90
CA MET A 156 0.03 5.62 -22.63
C MET A 156 1.32 6.31 -23.10
N GLU A 157 2.47 5.65 -22.92
CA GLU A 157 3.75 6.18 -23.38
C GLU A 157 3.80 6.28 -24.90
N LEU A 158 3.34 5.29 -25.63
CA LEU A 158 3.26 5.30 -27.10
C LEU A 158 2.32 6.38 -27.63
N GLN A 159 1.20 6.65 -26.96
CA GLN A 159 0.21 7.62 -27.42
C GLN A 159 0.56 9.08 -27.04
N TRP A 160 1.09 9.28 -25.85
CA TRP A 160 1.22 10.63 -25.25
C TRP A 160 2.61 10.92 -24.69
N GLY A 161 3.57 10.00 -24.92
CA GLY A 161 4.89 10.05 -24.31
C GLY A 161 4.84 9.80 -22.79
N TRP A 162 6.01 9.71 -22.17
CA TRP A 162 6.14 9.40 -20.75
C TRP A 162 5.49 10.44 -19.83
N ARG A 163 5.49 11.72 -20.23
CA ARG A 163 4.81 12.80 -19.48
C ARG A 163 3.31 12.60 -19.50
N GLY A 164 2.74 12.30 -20.67
CA GLY A 164 1.33 11.98 -20.83
C GLY A 164 0.94 10.72 -20.05
N ALA A 165 1.79 9.71 -20.01
CA ALA A 165 1.57 8.52 -19.17
C ALA A 165 1.51 8.87 -17.67
N CYS A 166 2.38 9.75 -17.17
CA CYS A 166 2.32 10.24 -15.80
C CYS A 166 1.00 10.97 -15.50
N PHE A 167 0.55 11.86 -16.40
CA PHE A 167 -0.76 12.54 -16.25
C PHE A 167 -1.93 11.57 -16.36
N GLY A 168 -1.84 10.55 -17.22
CA GLY A 168 -2.85 9.49 -17.33
C GLY A 168 -2.99 8.72 -16.00
N TRP A 169 -1.89 8.33 -15.39
CA TRP A 169 -1.90 7.69 -14.07
C TRP A 169 -2.44 8.62 -12.98
N ALA A 170 -2.06 9.91 -13.00
CA ALA A 170 -2.60 10.91 -12.07
C ALA A 170 -4.13 11.01 -12.18
N ALA A 171 -4.65 11.07 -13.41
CA ALA A 171 -6.09 11.10 -13.67
C ALA A 171 -6.78 9.82 -13.18
N LEU A 172 -6.18 8.63 -13.37
CA LEU A 172 -6.72 7.38 -12.85
C LEU A 172 -6.79 7.36 -11.32
N HIS A 173 -5.82 7.94 -10.61
CA HIS A 173 -5.90 8.08 -9.15
C HIS A 173 -7.07 8.97 -8.71
N LEU A 174 -7.36 10.06 -9.44
CA LEU A 174 -8.47 10.95 -9.14
C LEU A 174 -9.82 10.35 -9.52
N LEU A 175 -9.92 9.74 -10.71
CA LEU A 175 -11.19 9.27 -11.26
C LEU A 175 -11.58 7.87 -10.78
N VAL A 176 -10.61 7.02 -10.46
CA VAL A 176 -10.82 5.61 -10.07
C VAL A 176 -10.38 5.37 -8.63
N GLY A 177 -9.12 5.70 -8.30
CA GLY A 177 -8.55 5.42 -6.98
C GLY A 177 -9.29 6.13 -5.85
N LEU A 178 -9.58 7.42 -6.02
CA LEU A 178 -10.27 8.24 -5.02
C LEU A 178 -11.69 7.75 -4.75
N PRO A 179 -12.57 7.47 -5.74
CA PRO A 179 -13.90 6.89 -5.49
C PRO A 179 -13.83 5.48 -4.89
N LEU A 180 -12.89 4.63 -5.32
CA LEU A 180 -12.73 3.29 -4.74
C LEU A 180 -12.43 3.36 -3.24
N ASN A 181 -11.45 4.18 -2.84
CA ASN A 181 -11.10 4.38 -1.44
C ASN A 181 -12.16 5.19 -0.67
N GLY A 182 -12.82 6.15 -1.32
CA GLY A 182 -13.95 6.90 -0.75
C GLY A 182 -15.15 6.03 -0.40
N GLY A 183 -15.34 4.93 -1.12
CA GLY A 183 -16.41 3.96 -0.85
C GLY A 183 -16.09 2.91 0.22
N LEU A 184 -14.94 3.00 0.90
CA LEU A 184 -14.60 2.12 2.02
C LEU A 184 -15.46 2.43 3.25
N PRO A 185 -15.75 1.43 4.10
CA PRO A 185 -16.48 1.66 5.35
C PRO A 185 -15.75 2.65 6.25
N GLY A 186 -16.48 3.61 6.83
CA GLY A 186 -15.98 4.49 7.89
C GLY A 186 -15.90 3.79 9.25
N ILE A 187 -15.27 4.44 10.24
CA ILE A 187 -15.12 3.93 11.61
C ILE A 187 -16.50 3.73 12.28
N GLU A 188 -17.47 4.58 11.98
CA GLU A 188 -18.82 4.51 12.56
C GLU A 188 -19.51 3.18 12.26
N ASN A 189 -19.29 2.62 11.08
CA ASN A 189 -19.85 1.33 10.67
C ASN A 189 -19.12 0.11 11.30
N ALA A 190 -17.89 0.29 11.79
CA ALA A 190 -17.13 -0.74 12.48
C ALA A 190 -17.61 -0.88 13.95
N ALA A 191 -17.95 0.23 14.60
CA ALA A 191 -18.44 0.25 15.98
C ALA A 191 -19.82 -0.43 16.14
N THR A 192 -20.68 -0.32 15.12
CA THR A 192 -22.01 -0.97 15.12
C THR A 192 -21.93 -2.51 14.95
N GLY A 193 -20.84 -3.02 14.38
CA GLY A 193 -20.61 -4.47 14.25
C GLY A 193 -19.96 -5.13 15.47
N GLN A 194 -19.32 -4.35 16.35
CA GLN A 194 -18.69 -4.84 17.59
C GLN A 194 -19.63 -4.89 18.79
N ASN A 195 -20.80 -4.27 18.71
CA ASN A 195 -21.85 -4.32 19.74
C ASN A 195 -22.80 -5.54 19.63
N ALA A 196 -22.42 -6.59 18.88
CA ALA A 196 -23.07 -7.88 19.07
C ALA A 196 -22.65 -8.38 20.48
N PRO A 197 -23.59 -8.74 21.36
CA PRO A 197 -23.24 -9.27 22.67
C PRO A 197 -22.27 -10.44 22.49
N ALA A 198 -21.17 -10.43 23.24
CA ALA A 198 -20.29 -11.60 23.29
C ALA A 198 -21.18 -12.82 23.55
N PRO A 199 -21.02 -13.94 22.83
CA PRO A 199 -21.73 -15.17 23.16
C PRO A 199 -21.51 -15.43 24.65
N ALA A 200 -22.60 -15.63 25.40
CA ALA A 200 -22.52 -15.96 26.81
C ALA A 200 -21.49 -17.09 26.99
N PRO A 201 -20.60 -17.02 27.99
CA PRO A 201 -19.61 -18.07 28.19
C PRO A 201 -20.36 -19.38 28.30
N ALA A 202 -20.04 -20.32 27.41
CA ALA A 202 -20.54 -21.68 27.53
C ALA A 202 -20.17 -22.21 28.91
N PRO A 203 -21.05 -22.99 29.57
CA PRO A 203 -20.76 -23.51 30.90
C PRO A 203 -19.44 -24.28 30.82
N ALA A 204 -18.54 -23.96 31.74
CA ALA A 204 -17.22 -24.50 31.84
C ALA A 204 -17.29 -26.03 31.82
N SER A 205 -16.93 -26.65 30.73
CA SER A 205 -16.58 -28.06 30.70
C SER A 205 -15.18 -28.16 31.31
N GLU A 206 -15.20 -28.59 32.57
CA GLU A 206 -14.04 -28.94 33.35
C GLU A 206 -13.38 -30.18 32.71
N LYS A 207 -12.43 -29.98 31.79
CA LYS A 207 -11.36 -30.95 31.45
C LYS A 207 -10.52 -30.40 30.30
N ALA A 208 -9.30 -30.11 30.65
CA ALA A 208 -8.06 -29.98 29.88
C ALA A 208 -7.34 -28.65 30.16
N THR A 209 -6.82 -28.55 31.37
CA THR A 209 -5.66 -27.70 31.67
C THR A 209 -4.46 -28.30 30.93
N GLN A 210 -4.29 -27.93 29.66
CA GLN A 210 -2.95 -27.97 29.06
C GLN A 210 -2.43 -26.53 29.09
N ALA A 211 -1.60 -26.27 30.10
CA ALA A 211 -0.79 -25.06 30.18
C ALA A 211 0.02 -24.91 28.89
N LEU A 212 -0.23 -23.84 28.14
CA LEU A 212 0.75 -23.38 27.14
C LEU A 212 2.05 -23.09 27.92
N PRO A 213 3.20 -23.56 27.45
CA PRO A 213 4.47 -23.22 28.07
C PRO A 213 4.66 -21.70 27.98
N THR A 214 4.76 -21.04 29.10
CA THR A 214 5.21 -19.66 29.24
C THR A 214 6.62 -19.60 28.67
N PRO A 215 6.93 -18.69 27.71
CA PRO A 215 8.30 -18.55 27.24
C PRO A 215 9.19 -18.15 28.42
N ALA A 216 10.15 -18.98 28.74
CA ALA A 216 11.14 -18.68 29.75
C ALA A 216 11.92 -17.42 29.36
N ALA A 217 12.11 -16.52 30.31
CA ALA A 217 12.77 -15.21 30.16
C ALA A 217 14.26 -15.25 29.74
N SER A 218 14.79 -16.41 29.30
CA SER A 218 16.20 -16.58 28.94
C SER A 218 16.55 -16.43 27.46
N ASP A 219 15.56 -16.27 26.53
CA ASP A 219 15.83 -16.33 25.10
C ASP A 219 15.79 -14.95 24.36
N ALA A 220 15.75 -13.84 25.11
CA ALA A 220 15.74 -12.50 24.54
C ALA A 220 16.88 -12.21 23.53
N PRO A 221 18.13 -12.60 23.74
CA PRO A 221 19.21 -12.34 22.78
C PRO A 221 19.10 -13.20 21.51
N HIS A 222 18.53 -14.41 21.60
CA HIS A 222 18.30 -15.26 20.42
C HIS A 222 17.11 -14.78 19.59
N ALA A 223 16.04 -14.33 20.22
CA ALA A 223 14.86 -13.76 19.53
C ALA A 223 15.23 -12.50 18.73
N LEU A 224 16.05 -11.62 19.30
CA LEU A 224 16.52 -10.42 18.60
C LEU A 224 17.41 -10.76 17.40
N ARG A 225 18.37 -11.70 17.58
CA ARG A 225 19.23 -12.17 16.48
C ARG A 225 18.43 -12.83 15.36
N THR A 226 17.45 -13.66 15.71
CA THR A 226 16.55 -14.30 14.73
C THR A 226 15.70 -13.27 14.00
N ALA A 227 15.17 -12.26 14.69
CA ALA A 227 14.42 -11.18 14.08
C ALA A 227 15.27 -10.35 13.11
N VAL A 228 16.51 -10.01 13.49
CA VAL A 228 17.47 -9.29 12.64
C VAL A 228 17.86 -10.12 11.41
N LEU A 229 18.15 -11.41 11.59
CA LEU A 229 18.48 -12.32 10.48
C LEU A 229 17.31 -12.49 9.52
N LEU A 230 16.10 -12.70 10.04
CA LEU A 230 14.90 -12.79 9.19
C LEU A 230 14.64 -11.49 8.45
N SER A 231 14.77 -10.34 9.10
CA SER A 231 14.64 -9.04 8.45
C SER A 231 15.68 -8.84 7.35
N PHE A 232 16.92 -9.27 7.58
CA PHE A 232 17.98 -9.20 6.56
C PHE A 232 17.71 -10.16 5.40
N VAL A 233 17.30 -11.41 5.65
CA VAL A 233 16.93 -12.38 4.61
C VAL A 233 15.77 -11.86 3.79
N PHE A 234 14.71 -11.33 4.42
CA PHE A 234 13.60 -10.71 3.70
C PHE A 234 14.06 -9.51 2.86
N ALA A 235 14.90 -8.64 3.39
CA ALA A 235 15.44 -7.51 2.64
C ALA A 235 16.26 -7.95 1.41
N VAL A 236 17.07 -9.00 1.53
CA VAL A 236 17.91 -9.51 0.42
C VAL A 236 17.13 -10.31 -0.62
N THR A 237 16.06 -11.00 -0.22
CA THR A 237 15.25 -11.81 -1.16
C THR A 237 14.20 -11.00 -1.92
N TRP A 238 13.93 -9.75 -1.53
CA TRP A 238 13.01 -8.85 -2.22
C TRP A 238 13.68 -7.94 -3.27
N PHE A 239 14.97 -7.99 -3.39
CA PHE A 239 15.78 -7.34 -4.43
C PHE A 239 16.38 -8.38 -5.38
#